data_a4c38b8668948eb2903f50f423e6f219
#
_entry.id   a4c38b8668948eb2903f50f423e6f219
#
_cell.length_a   1.000
_cell.length_b   1.000
_cell.length_c   1.000
_cell.angle_alpha   90.00
_cell.angle_beta   90.00
_cell.angle_gamma   90.00
#
_symmetry.space_group_name_H-M   'P 1'
#
loop_
_entity.id
_entity.type
_entity.pdbx_description
1 polymer ?
#
loop_
_entity_poly.entity_id
_entity_poly.type
_entity_poly.pdbx_seq_one_letter_code
_entity_poly.pdbx_strand_id
1 'polypeptide(L)'
;MGKLFVISAPSGTGKTSLIKSLLEDPMSSNTKLGISCTTREKRPKEKDGISYFFISKDEFKEKVNNKNFLEYAEVFGNYYGTPKDWVLSILAKDENVILELDIQGALQVKKTFPNTQTIFIIPPSYEDLTKRLELRAQDSTEEIQRRLKEARKEITIGKDFDQIIVNNNFDDALDDLKKFMFSDEVLSKKRSEANKNSLNLLLD
;
A
#
# COMPACT_ATOMS: atom_id res chain seq x y z
N MET A 1 11.98 10.81 -15.58
CA MET A 1 10.57 10.48 -15.27
C MET A 1 10.53 9.83 -13.90
N GLY A 2 9.69 10.34 -13.00
CA GLY A 2 9.56 9.82 -11.64
C GLY A 2 9.18 8.34 -11.59
N LYS A 3 9.39 7.70 -10.46
CA LYS A 3 9.07 6.28 -10.24
C LYS A 3 7.70 6.13 -9.58
N LEU A 4 6.95 5.09 -9.97
CA LEU A 4 5.71 4.69 -9.34
C LEU A 4 5.95 3.52 -8.39
N PHE A 5 5.59 3.71 -7.12
CA PHE A 5 5.67 2.70 -6.08
C PHE A 5 4.27 2.33 -5.62
N VAL A 6 4.02 1.04 -5.45
CA VAL A 6 2.82 0.53 -4.80
C VAL A 6 3.23 -0.18 -3.52
N ILE A 7 2.70 0.27 -2.40
CA ILE A 7 2.92 -0.36 -1.10
C ILE A 7 1.63 -1.03 -0.65
N SER A 8 1.69 -2.33 -0.47
CA SER A 8 0.60 -3.15 0.04
C SER A 8 1.00 -3.91 1.30
N ALA A 9 0.02 -4.31 2.07
CA ALA A 9 0.25 -5.05 3.32
C ALA A 9 -1.07 -5.58 3.87
N PRO A 10 -1.06 -6.68 4.62
CA PRO A 10 -2.20 -7.10 5.42
C PRO A 10 -2.58 -6.05 6.46
N SER A 11 -3.87 -6.00 6.78
CA SER A 11 -4.37 -5.10 7.84
C SER A 11 -3.67 -5.38 9.16
N GLY A 12 -3.21 -4.32 9.84
CA GLY A 12 -2.51 -4.46 11.15
C GLY A 12 -0.98 -4.49 11.07
N THR A 13 -0.38 -4.57 9.89
CA THR A 13 1.09 -4.62 9.72
C THR A 13 1.81 -3.29 9.92
N GLY A 14 1.10 -2.15 9.99
CA GLY A 14 1.70 -0.82 10.19
C GLY A 14 2.02 -0.05 8.90
N LYS A 15 1.48 -0.47 7.74
CA LYS A 15 1.69 0.16 6.43
C LYS A 15 1.54 1.68 6.44
N THR A 16 0.39 2.18 6.88
CA THR A 16 0.07 3.63 6.89
C THR A 16 1.04 4.42 7.77
N SER A 17 1.45 3.87 8.92
CA SER A 17 2.44 4.52 9.80
C SER A 17 3.82 4.60 9.16
N LEU A 18 4.27 3.53 8.49
CA LEU A 18 5.53 3.51 7.76
C LEU A 18 5.52 4.50 6.59
N ILE A 19 4.45 4.55 5.80
CA ILE A 19 4.31 5.49 4.69
C ILE A 19 4.33 6.94 5.21
N LYS A 20 3.64 7.21 6.32
CA LYS A 20 3.62 8.54 6.92
C LYS A 20 5.03 8.97 7.34
N SER A 21 5.74 8.14 8.10
CA SER A 21 7.11 8.46 8.53
C SER A 21 8.08 8.56 7.35
N LEU A 22 7.90 7.75 6.32
CA LEU A 22 8.67 7.84 5.09
C LEU A 22 8.48 9.20 4.40
N LEU A 23 7.25 9.70 4.32
CA LEU A 23 6.93 10.99 3.69
C LEU A 23 7.39 12.21 4.52
N GLU A 24 7.63 12.04 5.82
CA GLU A 24 8.21 13.05 6.70
C GLU A 24 9.75 13.10 6.59
N ASP A 25 10.39 12.09 5.97
CA ASP A 25 11.83 12.01 5.79
C ASP A 25 12.31 12.92 4.63
N PRO A 26 13.43 13.66 4.79
CA PRO A 26 13.98 14.51 3.73
C PRO A 26 14.28 13.79 2.41
N MET A 27 14.61 12.49 2.44
CA MET A 27 14.83 11.67 1.23
C MET A 27 13.58 11.56 0.34
N SER A 28 12.40 11.74 0.91
CA SER A 28 11.12 11.68 0.19
C SER A 28 10.62 13.03 -0.33
N SER A 29 11.45 14.10 -0.25
CA SER A 29 11.05 15.47 -0.64
C SER A 29 10.47 15.58 -2.05
N ASN A 30 10.88 14.68 -2.96
CA ASN A 30 10.39 14.58 -4.34
C ASN A 30 9.38 13.43 -4.53
N THR A 31 8.58 13.13 -3.49
CA THR A 31 7.63 12.00 -3.49
C THR A 31 6.26 12.44 -3.03
N LYS A 32 5.21 12.04 -3.75
CA LYS A 32 3.81 12.35 -3.43
C LYS A 32 3.06 11.08 -3.05
N LEU A 33 2.19 11.16 -2.06
CA LEU A 33 1.22 10.10 -1.80
C LEU A 33 0.06 10.23 -2.79
N GLY A 34 -0.31 9.12 -3.41
CA GLY A 34 -1.45 9.05 -4.32
C GLY A 34 -2.76 9.32 -3.59
N ILE A 35 -3.60 10.14 -4.22
CA ILE A 35 -4.94 10.46 -3.71
C ILE A 35 -5.96 9.74 -4.57
N SER A 36 -6.70 8.79 -3.97
CA SER A 36 -7.75 8.05 -4.68
C SER A 36 -9.05 8.85 -4.74
N CYS A 37 -9.85 8.61 -5.77
CA CYS A 37 -11.27 8.96 -5.79
C CYS A 37 -12.06 7.99 -4.92
N THR A 38 -13.14 8.47 -4.30
CA THR A 38 -14.11 7.61 -3.61
C THR A 38 -15.52 8.15 -3.73
N THR A 39 -16.50 7.23 -3.74
CA THR A 39 -17.93 7.56 -3.68
C THR A 39 -18.48 7.53 -2.27
N ARG A 40 -17.64 7.23 -1.28
CA ARG A 40 -17.99 7.30 0.14
C ARG A 40 -18.13 8.75 0.57
N GLU A 41 -19.11 9.02 1.42
CA GLU A 41 -19.26 10.34 2.03
C GLU A 41 -18.02 10.73 2.86
N LYS A 42 -17.69 12.00 2.79
CA LYS A 42 -16.56 12.60 3.52
C LYS A 42 -16.79 12.57 5.03
N ARG A 43 -15.83 12.08 5.80
CA ARG A 43 -15.85 12.16 7.26
C ARG A 43 -15.45 13.55 7.76
N PRO A 44 -15.83 13.95 9.00
CA PRO A 44 -15.61 15.32 9.51
C PRO A 44 -14.16 15.83 9.46
N LYS A 45 -13.17 14.91 9.62
CA LYS A 45 -11.74 15.26 9.63
C LYS A 45 -11.07 15.14 8.27
N GLU A 46 -11.75 14.62 7.26
CA GLU A 46 -11.20 14.44 5.92
C GLU A 46 -11.37 15.71 5.09
N LYS A 47 -10.44 15.91 4.14
CA LYS A 47 -10.48 17.06 3.21
C LYS A 47 -10.43 16.56 1.79
N ASP A 48 -11.30 17.13 0.93
CA ASP A 48 -11.28 16.85 -0.50
C ASP A 48 -9.95 17.28 -1.13
N GLY A 49 -9.45 16.48 -2.06
CA GLY A 49 -8.15 16.68 -2.70
C GLY A 49 -6.94 16.44 -1.80
N ILE A 50 -7.14 16.03 -0.53
CA ILE A 50 -6.06 15.67 0.41
C ILE A 50 -6.24 14.23 0.90
N SER A 51 -7.41 13.92 1.48
CA SER A 51 -7.70 12.57 1.97
C SER A 51 -8.17 11.66 0.84
N TYR A 52 -9.05 12.15 0.02
CA TYR A 52 -9.62 11.57 -1.20
C TYR A 52 -10.11 12.69 -2.11
N PHE A 53 -10.35 12.35 -3.39
CA PHE A 53 -11.26 13.07 -4.26
C PHE A 53 -12.66 12.47 -4.06
N PHE A 54 -13.56 13.21 -3.40
CA PHE A 54 -14.92 12.73 -3.13
C PHE A 54 -15.81 13.04 -4.33
N ILE A 55 -16.28 12.01 -5.03
CA ILE A 55 -17.05 12.11 -6.28
C ILE A 55 -18.34 11.31 -6.19
N SER A 56 -19.32 11.61 -7.05
CA SER A 56 -20.55 10.87 -7.14
C SER A 56 -20.36 9.46 -7.74
N LYS A 57 -21.31 8.55 -7.50
CA LYS A 57 -21.29 7.22 -8.12
C LYS A 57 -21.35 7.29 -9.64
N ASP A 58 -22.10 8.25 -10.20
CA ASP A 58 -22.24 8.40 -11.64
C ASP A 58 -20.94 8.94 -12.26
N GLU A 59 -20.30 9.92 -11.65
CA GLU A 59 -18.98 10.40 -12.07
C GLU A 59 -17.92 9.29 -11.98
N PHE A 60 -17.97 8.45 -10.92
CA PHE A 60 -17.06 7.32 -10.80
C PHE A 60 -17.24 6.33 -11.95
N LYS A 61 -18.49 5.96 -12.28
CA LYS A 61 -18.81 5.06 -13.40
C LYS A 61 -18.36 5.62 -14.74
N GLU A 62 -18.54 6.92 -14.95
CA GLU A 62 -18.06 7.59 -16.16
C GLU A 62 -16.53 7.47 -16.27
N LYS A 63 -15.79 7.75 -15.18
CA LYS A 63 -14.34 7.59 -15.13
C LYS A 63 -13.90 6.13 -15.40
N VAL A 64 -14.63 5.13 -14.90
CA VAL A 64 -14.37 3.71 -15.22
C VAL A 64 -14.54 3.44 -16.70
N ASN A 65 -15.65 3.87 -17.31
CA ASN A 65 -15.95 3.69 -18.74
C ASN A 65 -14.88 4.34 -19.62
N ASN A 66 -14.36 5.50 -19.20
CA ASN A 66 -13.31 6.25 -19.89
C ASN A 66 -11.90 5.72 -19.60
N LYS A 67 -11.74 4.65 -18.80
CA LYS A 67 -10.45 4.07 -18.39
C LYS A 67 -9.52 5.08 -17.69
N ASN A 68 -10.10 5.97 -16.90
CA ASN A 68 -9.38 7.06 -16.21
C ASN A 68 -8.76 6.63 -14.88
N PHE A 69 -8.90 5.36 -14.49
CA PHE A 69 -8.26 4.81 -13.29
C PHE A 69 -7.10 3.86 -13.65
N LEU A 70 -6.07 3.87 -12.81
CA LEU A 70 -5.00 2.85 -12.83
C LEU A 70 -5.50 1.52 -12.25
N GLU A 71 -6.26 1.62 -11.20
CA GLU A 71 -6.97 0.55 -10.50
C GLU A 71 -8.28 1.09 -9.92
N TYR A 72 -9.24 0.23 -9.69
CA TYR A 72 -10.44 0.55 -8.92
C TYR A 72 -11.03 -0.71 -8.31
N ALA A 73 -11.74 -0.52 -7.18
CA ALA A 73 -12.42 -1.58 -6.45
C ALA A 73 -13.70 -1.06 -5.79
N GLU A 74 -14.61 -1.98 -5.49
CA GLU A 74 -15.74 -1.74 -4.60
C GLU A 74 -15.43 -2.32 -3.22
N VAL A 75 -15.54 -1.48 -2.18
CA VAL A 75 -15.30 -1.86 -0.81
C VAL A 75 -16.48 -1.37 0.05
N PHE A 76 -17.21 -2.30 0.66
CA PHE A 76 -18.39 -2.00 1.49
C PHE A 76 -19.41 -1.08 0.80
N GLY A 77 -19.74 -1.34 -0.47
CA GLY A 77 -20.74 -0.59 -1.26
C GLY A 77 -20.29 0.79 -1.74
N ASN A 78 -19.03 1.15 -1.53
CA ASN A 78 -18.41 2.36 -2.05
C ASN A 78 -17.29 2.01 -3.03
N TYR A 79 -17.15 2.85 -4.04
CA TYR A 79 -16.08 2.70 -5.00
C TYR A 79 -14.86 3.51 -4.60
N TYR A 80 -13.68 2.96 -4.91
CA TYR A 80 -12.37 3.59 -4.74
C TYR A 80 -11.56 3.37 -6.01
N GLY A 81 -10.79 4.37 -6.43
CA GLY A 81 -9.94 4.21 -7.61
C GLY A 81 -8.88 5.30 -7.72
N THR A 82 -7.72 4.94 -8.24
CA THR A 82 -6.58 5.86 -8.38
C THR A 82 -6.63 6.56 -9.74
N PRO A 83 -6.77 7.91 -9.78
CA PRO A 83 -6.85 8.66 -11.03
C PRO A 83 -5.55 8.54 -11.83
N LYS A 84 -5.64 8.01 -13.06
CA LYS A 84 -4.50 7.78 -13.94
C LYS A 84 -3.79 9.07 -14.34
N ASP A 85 -4.55 10.07 -14.76
CA ASP A 85 -3.99 11.32 -15.27
C ASP A 85 -3.25 12.09 -14.18
N TRP A 86 -3.77 12.07 -12.94
CA TRP A 86 -3.09 12.68 -11.81
C TRP A 86 -1.72 12.04 -11.58
N VAL A 87 -1.66 10.70 -11.51
CA VAL A 87 -0.40 9.97 -11.32
C VAL A 87 0.58 10.28 -12.45
N LEU A 88 0.15 10.21 -13.71
CA LEU A 88 0.99 10.50 -14.86
C LEU A 88 1.52 11.93 -14.86
N SER A 89 0.70 12.90 -14.42
CA SER A 89 1.09 14.31 -14.34
C SER A 89 2.21 14.56 -13.33
N ILE A 90 2.24 13.80 -12.23
CA ILE A 90 3.30 13.88 -11.21
C ILE A 90 4.57 13.21 -11.71
N LEU A 91 4.44 12.00 -12.26
CA LEU A 91 5.60 11.27 -12.81
C LEU A 91 6.30 12.03 -13.96
N ALA A 92 5.54 12.77 -14.76
CA ALA A 92 6.09 13.61 -15.85
C ALA A 92 6.95 14.78 -15.35
N LYS A 93 6.78 15.19 -14.08
CA LYS A 93 7.58 16.24 -13.42
C LYS A 93 8.84 15.68 -12.73
N ASP A 94 9.19 14.42 -13.00
CA ASP A 94 10.24 13.68 -12.29
C ASP A 94 10.00 13.49 -10.78
N GLU A 95 8.75 13.70 -10.31
CA GLU A 95 8.37 13.39 -8.94
C GLU A 95 7.91 11.93 -8.81
N ASN A 96 8.25 11.28 -7.71
CA ASN A 96 7.81 9.93 -7.41
C ASN A 96 6.38 9.91 -6.87
N VAL A 97 5.67 8.79 -7.08
CA VAL A 97 4.34 8.56 -6.51
C VAL A 97 4.33 7.27 -5.72
N ILE A 98 3.80 7.32 -4.49
CA ILE A 98 3.47 6.16 -3.67
C ILE A 98 1.96 5.95 -3.74
N LEU A 99 1.51 4.75 -4.08
CA LEU A 99 0.12 4.32 -3.94
C LEU A 99 0.02 3.37 -2.75
N GLU A 100 -0.83 3.72 -1.78
CA GLU A 100 -1.20 2.85 -0.66
C GLU A 100 -2.44 2.06 -1.07
N LEU A 101 -2.26 0.82 -1.51
CA LEU A 101 -3.33 -0.03 -2.04
C LEU A 101 -3.44 -1.35 -1.26
N ASP A 102 -4.58 -2.01 -1.43
CA ASP A 102 -4.69 -3.43 -1.14
C ASP A 102 -3.99 -4.27 -2.22
N ILE A 103 -3.95 -5.57 -2.02
CA ILE A 103 -3.23 -6.47 -2.93
C ILE A 103 -3.89 -6.54 -4.32
N GLN A 104 -5.21 -6.42 -4.39
CA GLN A 104 -5.97 -6.45 -5.65
C GLN A 104 -5.66 -5.22 -6.50
N GLY A 105 -5.68 -4.04 -5.88
CA GLY A 105 -5.31 -2.78 -6.52
C GLY A 105 -3.85 -2.79 -6.98
N ALA A 106 -2.94 -3.32 -6.15
CA ALA A 106 -1.54 -3.45 -6.50
C ALA A 106 -1.32 -4.30 -7.78
N LEU A 107 -2.00 -5.43 -7.88
CA LEU A 107 -1.94 -6.30 -9.07
C LEU A 107 -2.53 -5.62 -10.32
N GLN A 108 -3.62 -4.87 -10.17
CA GLN A 108 -4.20 -4.10 -11.28
C GLN A 108 -3.21 -3.05 -11.78
N VAL A 109 -2.59 -2.28 -10.89
CA VAL A 109 -1.57 -1.28 -11.26
C VAL A 109 -0.38 -1.93 -11.94
N LYS A 110 0.18 -3.01 -11.39
CA LYS A 110 1.33 -3.72 -11.98
C LYS A 110 1.03 -4.24 -13.39
N LYS A 111 -0.21 -4.70 -13.64
CA LYS A 111 -0.66 -5.16 -14.96
C LYS A 111 -0.77 -4.02 -15.98
N THR A 112 -1.27 -2.86 -15.56
CA THR A 112 -1.50 -1.70 -16.45
C THR A 112 -0.26 -0.83 -16.60
N PHE A 113 0.63 -0.84 -15.60
CA PHE A 113 1.87 -0.07 -15.53
C PHE A 113 3.04 -0.97 -15.09
N PRO A 114 3.60 -1.81 -15.98
CA PRO A 114 4.57 -2.87 -15.62
C PRO A 114 5.84 -2.38 -14.93
N ASN A 115 6.25 -1.12 -15.18
CA ASN A 115 7.42 -0.50 -14.54
C ASN A 115 7.17 -0.07 -13.09
N THR A 116 5.97 -0.28 -12.54
CA THR A 116 5.67 -0.02 -11.12
C THR A 116 6.55 -0.90 -10.23
N GLN A 117 7.16 -0.31 -9.23
CA GLN A 117 7.87 -1.04 -8.18
C GLN A 117 6.88 -1.39 -7.05
N THR A 118 6.76 -2.67 -6.74
CA THR A 118 5.80 -3.17 -5.76
C THR A 118 6.50 -3.59 -4.48
N ILE A 119 5.98 -3.14 -3.34
CA ILE A 119 6.51 -3.40 -2.00
C ILE A 119 5.41 -4.06 -1.17
N PHE A 120 5.70 -5.20 -0.57
CA PHE A 120 4.77 -5.87 0.32
C PHE A 120 5.32 -5.91 1.74
N ILE A 121 4.60 -5.30 2.69
CA ILE A 121 4.99 -5.25 4.09
C ILE A 121 4.31 -6.39 4.82
N ILE A 122 5.08 -7.21 5.54
CA ILE A 122 4.59 -8.35 6.32
C ILE A 122 4.86 -8.16 7.81
N PRO A 123 4.07 -8.79 8.69
CA PRO A 123 4.39 -8.89 10.10
C PRO A 123 5.52 -9.91 10.31
N PRO A 124 6.21 -9.93 11.47
CA PRO A 124 7.20 -10.95 11.77
C PRO A 124 6.59 -12.33 12.04
N SER A 125 5.35 -12.38 12.53
CA SER A 125 4.59 -13.61 12.79
C SER A 125 3.08 -13.34 12.80
N TYR A 126 2.26 -14.41 12.75
CA TYR A 126 0.81 -14.29 12.93
C TYR A 126 0.43 -13.94 14.37
N GLU A 127 1.22 -14.35 15.37
CA GLU A 127 1.03 -13.98 16.77
C GLU A 127 1.16 -12.46 16.95
N ASP A 128 2.20 -11.85 16.36
CA ASP A 128 2.39 -10.40 16.41
C ASP A 128 1.28 -9.67 15.67
N LEU A 129 0.85 -10.18 14.52
CA LEU A 129 -0.28 -9.61 13.79
C LEU A 129 -1.57 -9.65 14.65
N THR A 130 -1.85 -10.77 15.31
CA THR A 130 -2.99 -10.93 16.21
C THR A 130 -2.95 -9.90 17.34
N LYS A 131 -1.83 -9.79 18.05
CA LYS A 131 -1.63 -8.79 19.11
C LYS A 131 -1.87 -7.36 18.61
N ARG A 132 -1.38 -7.02 17.42
CA ARG A 132 -1.57 -5.68 16.82
C ARG A 132 -3.02 -5.40 16.44
N LEU A 133 -3.78 -6.41 16.02
CA LEU A 133 -5.21 -6.28 15.74
C LEU A 133 -6.01 -6.11 17.04
N GLU A 134 -5.71 -6.88 18.08
CA GLU A 134 -6.33 -6.79 19.41
C GLU A 134 -6.10 -5.42 20.07
N LEU A 135 -4.86 -4.90 20.02
CA LEU A 135 -4.51 -3.60 20.61
C LEU A 135 -5.25 -2.41 19.99
N ARG A 136 -5.79 -2.55 18.77
CA ARG A 136 -6.64 -1.51 18.18
C ARG A 136 -8.01 -1.39 18.86
N ALA A 137 -8.41 -2.38 19.69
CA ALA A 137 -9.61 -2.39 20.56
C ALA A 137 -10.94 -2.01 19.84
N GLN A 138 -11.02 -2.22 18.51
CA GLN A 138 -12.17 -1.82 17.69
C GLN A 138 -12.91 -3.01 17.08
N ASP A 139 -12.34 -4.22 17.19
CA ASP A 139 -12.82 -5.40 16.50
C ASP A 139 -13.25 -6.49 17.49
N SER A 140 -14.32 -7.23 17.16
CA SER A 140 -14.69 -8.46 17.89
C SER A 140 -13.69 -9.59 17.58
N THR A 141 -13.69 -10.64 18.39
CA THR A 141 -12.87 -11.83 18.18
C THR A 141 -13.11 -12.44 16.80
N GLU A 142 -14.37 -12.49 16.34
CA GLU A 142 -14.75 -13.00 15.03
C GLU A 142 -14.15 -12.16 13.90
N GLU A 143 -14.17 -10.83 14.07
CA GLU A 143 -13.59 -9.92 13.09
C GLU A 143 -12.07 -10.07 13.01
N ILE A 144 -11.37 -10.26 14.14
CA ILE A 144 -9.93 -10.55 14.18
C ILE A 144 -9.63 -11.84 13.44
N GLN A 145 -10.39 -12.91 13.67
CA GLN A 145 -10.22 -14.18 12.97
C GLN A 145 -10.43 -14.03 11.45
N ARG A 146 -11.44 -13.26 11.03
CA ARG A 146 -11.67 -12.95 9.61
C ARG A 146 -10.48 -12.24 8.99
N ARG A 147 -9.94 -11.22 9.67
CA ARG A 147 -8.75 -10.46 9.18
C ARG A 147 -7.50 -11.32 9.12
N LEU A 148 -7.29 -12.22 10.07
CA LEU A 148 -6.16 -13.16 10.02
C LEU A 148 -6.27 -14.12 8.83
N LYS A 149 -7.49 -14.61 8.54
CA LYS A 149 -7.73 -15.44 7.36
C LYS A 149 -7.48 -14.70 6.05
N GLU A 150 -7.86 -13.42 5.98
CA GLU A 150 -7.56 -12.56 4.83
C GLU A 150 -6.06 -12.30 4.71
N ALA A 151 -5.39 -11.98 5.82
CA ALA A 151 -3.94 -11.76 5.85
C ALA A 151 -3.15 -12.96 5.29
N ARG A 152 -3.55 -14.20 5.61
CA ARG A 152 -2.93 -15.41 5.04
C ARG A 152 -3.02 -15.44 3.51
N LYS A 153 -4.20 -15.10 2.95
CA LYS A 153 -4.40 -15.06 1.50
C LYS A 153 -3.55 -13.95 0.86
N GLU A 154 -3.53 -12.76 1.48
CA GLU A 154 -2.75 -11.64 0.99
C GLU A 154 -1.25 -11.93 1.01
N ILE A 155 -0.73 -12.57 2.08
CA ILE A 155 0.68 -12.97 2.18
C ILE A 155 1.04 -13.97 1.08
N THR A 156 0.16 -14.93 0.77
CA THR A 156 0.37 -15.89 -0.32
C THR A 156 0.50 -15.21 -1.68
N ILE A 157 -0.27 -14.18 -1.95
CA ILE A 157 -0.22 -13.41 -3.20
C ILE A 157 0.97 -12.43 -3.18
N GLY A 158 1.23 -11.80 -2.01
CA GLY A 158 2.28 -10.80 -1.82
C GLY A 158 3.70 -11.31 -2.05
N LYS A 159 3.92 -12.63 -2.06
CA LYS A 159 5.24 -13.24 -2.31
C LYS A 159 5.87 -12.85 -3.66
N ASP A 160 5.05 -12.49 -4.64
CA ASP A 160 5.49 -12.14 -6.00
C ASP A 160 5.75 -10.64 -6.19
N PHE A 161 5.69 -9.86 -5.12
CA PHE A 161 6.06 -8.44 -5.15
C PHE A 161 7.58 -8.25 -5.32
N ASP A 162 7.99 -7.14 -5.91
CA ASP A 162 9.41 -6.85 -6.20
C ASP A 162 10.24 -6.78 -4.92
N GLN A 163 9.66 -6.28 -3.82
CA GLN A 163 10.32 -6.19 -2.51
C GLN A 163 9.40 -6.63 -1.38
N ILE A 164 9.92 -7.46 -0.48
CA ILE A 164 9.29 -7.83 0.79
C ILE A 164 10.00 -7.09 1.92
N ILE A 165 9.24 -6.50 2.85
CA ILE A 165 9.75 -5.82 4.04
C ILE A 165 9.06 -6.38 5.27
N VAL A 166 9.84 -6.84 6.26
CA VAL A 166 9.32 -7.35 7.53
C VAL A 166 9.25 -6.18 8.53
N ASN A 167 8.05 -5.83 8.98
CA ASN A 167 7.85 -4.84 10.03
C ASN A 167 7.90 -5.49 11.42
N ASN A 168 9.09 -5.97 11.79
CA ASN A 168 9.40 -6.45 13.14
C ASN A 168 9.82 -5.27 14.04
N ASN A 169 10.82 -4.52 13.64
CA ASN A 169 11.21 -3.23 14.21
C ASN A 169 10.80 -2.13 13.22
N PHE A 170 10.18 -1.07 13.71
CA PHE A 170 9.64 0.00 12.88
C PHE A 170 10.75 0.77 12.14
N ASP A 171 11.83 1.11 12.86
CA ASP A 171 12.93 1.91 12.30
C ASP A 171 13.70 1.13 11.24
N ASP A 172 13.92 -0.18 11.47
CA ASP A 172 14.55 -1.07 10.50
C ASP A 172 13.68 -1.20 9.22
N ALA A 173 12.36 -1.34 9.36
CA ALA A 173 11.45 -1.44 8.23
C ALA A 173 11.37 -0.12 7.45
N LEU A 174 11.43 1.01 8.14
CA LEU A 174 11.49 2.34 7.53
C LEU A 174 12.81 2.52 6.75
N ASP A 175 13.93 2.08 7.31
CA ASP A 175 15.23 2.12 6.65
C ASP A 175 15.27 1.22 5.39
N ASP A 176 14.71 0.02 5.47
CA ASP A 176 14.55 -0.87 4.31
C ASP A 176 13.72 -0.22 3.18
N LEU A 177 12.62 0.49 3.54
CA LEU A 177 11.80 1.23 2.58
C LEU A 177 12.59 2.35 1.91
N LYS A 178 13.32 3.16 2.68
CA LYS A 178 14.15 4.27 2.16
C LYS A 178 15.21 3.75 1.21
N LYS A 179 15.93 2.70 1.60
CA LYS A 179 16.97 2.08 0.76
C LYS A 179 16.41 1.58 -0.55
N PHE A 180 15.29 0.85 -0.51
CA PHE A 180 14.69 0.31 -1.73
C PHE A 180 14.17 1.41 -2.67
N MET A 181 13.59 2.47 -2.12
CA MET A 181 12.93 3.50 -2.93
C MET A 181 13.88 4.58 -3.44
N PHE A 182 14.85 4.98 -2.63
CA PHE A 182 15.62 6.20 -2.85
C PHE A 182 17.13 5.99 -2.99
N SER A 183 17.64 4.80 -2.67
CA SER A 183 19.06 4.48 -2.81
C SER A 183 19.28 3.55 -4.01
N ASP A 184 20.42 3.72 -4.68
CA ASP A 184 20.90 2.73 -5.65
C ASP A 184 21.53 1.51 -4.93
N GLU A 185 21.60 1.55 -3.59
CA GLU A 185 22.05 0.43 -2.78
C GLU A 185 20.97 -0.64 -2.73
N VAL A 186 21.24 -1.78 -3.33
CA VAL A 186 20.42 -2.98 -3.14
C VAL A 186 20.46 -3.34 -1.65
N LEU A 187 19.31 -3.61 -1.04
CA LEU A 187 19.24 -4.22 0.29
C LEU A 187 20.29 -5.33 0.37
N SER A 188 21.09 -5.33 1.41
CA SER A 188 22.14 -6.33 1.55
C SER A 188 21.56 -7.74 1.31
N LYS A 189 22.31 -8.63 0.63
CA LYS A 189 21.84 -10.01 0.38
C LYS A 189 21.32 -10.66 1.65
N LYS A 190 22.04 -10.45 2.78
CA LYS A 190 21.66 -10.96 4.10
C LYS A 190 20.27 -10.43 4.55
N ARG A 191 19.97 -9.15 4.33
CA ARG A 191 18.68 -8.54 4.72
C ARG A 191 17.54 -9.03 3.81
N SER A 192 17.79 -9.10 2.51
CA SER A 192 16.82 -9.63 1.54
C SER A 192 16.51 -11.12 1.81
N GLU A 193 17.51 -11.93 2.14
CA GLU A 193 17.33 -13.33 2.51
C GLU A 193 16.57 -13.46 3.84
N ALA A 194 16.88 -12.64 4.85
CA ALA A 194 16.13 -12.63 6.11
C ALA A 194 14.65 -12.29 5.90
N ASN A 195 14.34 -11.31 5.08
CA ASN A 195 12.96 -10.95 4.73
C ASN A 195 12.23 -12.08 3.99
N LYS A 196 12.91 -12.77 3.07
CA LYS A 196 12.36 -13.94 2.36
C LYS A 196 12.14 -15.12 3.31
N ASN A 197 13.06 -15.38 4.24
CA ASN A 197 12.90 -16.44 5.23
C ASN A 197 11.71 -16.17 6.15
N SER A 198 11.52 -14.92 6.59
CA SER A 198 10.34 -14.54 7.37
C SER A 198 9.04 -14.72 6.58
N LEU A 199 9.04 -14.42 5.29
CA LEU A 199 7.89 -14.69 4.42
C LEU A 199 7.60 -16.19 4.34
N ASN A 200 8.60 -17.03 4.14
CA ASN A 200 8.43 -18.49 4.05
C ASN A 200 7.82 -19.05 5.34
N LEU A 201 8.27 -18.59 6.52
CA LEU A 201 7.68 -18.96 7.82
C LEU A 201 6.20 -18.57 7.99
N LEU A 202 5.73 -17.58 7.24
CA LEU A 202 4.33 -17.20 7.23
C LEU A 202 3.50 -17.97 6.18
N LEU A 203 4.17 -18.62 5.22
CA LEU A 203 3.52 -19.43 4.17
C LEU A 203 3.34 -20.89 4.59
N ASP A 204 4.17 -21.40 5.51
CA ASP A 204 4.08 -22.72 6.12
C ASP A 204 2.93 -22.78 7.15
#